data_22caef1405352a762df4013c7eb9aa54
#
_entry.id   22caef1405352a762df4013c7eb9aa54
#
_cell.length_a   1.000
_cell.length_b   1.000
_cell.length_c   1.000
_cell.angle_alpha   90.00
_cell.angle_beta   90.00
_cell.angle_gamma   90.00
#
_symmetry.space_group_name_H-M   'P 1'
#
loop_
_entity.id
_entity.type
_entity.pdbx_description
1 polymer ?
#
loop_
_entity_poly.entity_id
_entity_poly.type
_entity_poly.pdbx_seq_one_letter_code
_entity_poly.pdbx_strand_id
1 'polypeptide(L)'
;MITTKRDAANKVDMLRETNVGSATSGMKATNLEVFAGYQPFVDALGDAVIICDCDGVIRLWNAAAERFFGFTPAEALGCSLDLIIPERFRERHWAGFTRTMATGQTRYHHDVLRVPAMHKDGRTLSIAFTVGLLLGAQRTVTGLVAVIRDETKHYAEERDLRKRLAELEWKHGV
;
A
#
# COMPACT_ATOMS: atom_id res chain seq x y z
N MET A 1 57.96 -18.63 -34.28
CA MET A 1 57.51 -17.27 -33.94
C MET A 1 56.47 -17.40 -32.87
N ILE A 2 56.87 -17.09 -31.67
CA ILE A 2 56.10 -17.24 -30.42
C ILE A 2 55.61 -15.82 -30.08
N THR A 3 54.31 -15.58 -30.07
CA THR A 3 53.77 -14.35 -29.52
C THR A 3 52.64 -14.71 -28.56
N THR A 4 52.97 -14.77 -27.45
CA THR A 4 52.64 -14.53 -26.05
C THR A 4 51.16 -14.21 -25.72
N LYS A 5 50.60 -15.17 -25.02
CA LYS A 5 49.40 -15.11 -24.17
C LYS A 5 49.65 -14.24 -22.93
N ARG A 6 49.76 -12.93 -23.02
CA ARG A 6 49.95 -12.09 -21.83
C ARG A 6 49.02 -10.87 -21.75
N ASP A 7 48.14 -10.62 -22.73
CA ASP A 7 47.31 -9.43 -22.72
C ASP A 7 45.86 -9.64 -22.35
N ALA A 8 45.45 -10.85 -21.98
CA ALA A 8 44.05 -11.13 -21.57
C ALA A 8 43.83 -11.12 -20.04
N ALA A 9 44.89 -11.08 -19.26
CA ALA A 9 44.77 -11.16 -17.76
C ALA A 9 44.68 -9.77 -17.09
N ASN A 10 45.00 -8.69 -17.79
CA ASN A 10 45.07 -7.36 -17.18
C ASN A 10 43.81 -6.48 -17.39
N LYS A 11 42.79 -7.05 -18.01
CA LYS A 11 41.50 -6.31 -18.25
C LYS A 11 40.39 -6.72 -17.29
N VAL A 12 40.60 -7.72 -16.46
CA VAL A 12 39.62 -8.21 -15.49
C VAL A 12 39.86 -7.65 -14.09
N ASP A 13 41.04 -7.14 -13.80
CA ASP A 13 41.41 -6.63 -12.47
C ASP A 13 41.14 -5.13 -12.28
N MET A 14 40.78 -4.40 -13.33
CA MET A 14 40.51 -2.95 -13.28
C MET A 14 39.02 -2.60 -13.09
N LEU A 15 38.14 -3.61 -12.84
CA LEU A 15 36.72 -3.43 -12.54
C LEU A 15 36.35 -3.81 -11.11
N ARG A 16 37.34 -4.01 -10.22
CA ARG A 16 37.11 -4.41 -8.82
C ARG A 16 37.30 -3.34 -7.77
N GLU A 17 37.74 -2.15 -8.13
CA GLU A 17 37.91 -1.05 -7.16
C GLU A 17 37.13 0.20 -7.57
N THR A 18 35.83 0.21 -7.43
CA THR A 18 35.03 1.41 -7.13
C THR A 18 33.60 0.97 -6.89
N ASN A 19 33.29 0.44 -5.74
CA ASN A 19 31.94 0.56 -5.18
C ASN A 19 31.90 0.19 -3.70
N VAL A 20 32.54 1.00 -2.87
CA VAL A 20 32.28 1.02 -1.42
C VAL A 20 31.84 2.44 -1.08
N GLY A 21 30.55 2.66 -1.11
CA GLY A 21 30.01 3.93 -0.67
C GLY A 21 28.70 4.30 -1.35
N SER A 22 27.64 3.61 -1.03
CA SER A 22 26.23 4.09 -1.10
C SER A 22 25.24 2.91 -1.02
N ALA A 23 25.29 2.14 0.05
CA ALA A 23 24.38 0.99 0.20
C ALA A 23 22.96 1.37 0.70
N THR A 24 22.68 2.64 0.95
CA THR A 24 21.40 3.09 1.54
C THR A 24 20.46 3.79 0.54
N SER A 25 20.95 4.24 -0.60
CA SER A 25 20.12 4.92 -1.61
C SER A 25 19.62 3.98 -2.73
N GLY A 26 20.30 2.87 -2.99
CA GLY A 26 19.99 1.95 -4.10
C GLY A 26 18.77 1.06 -3.88
N MET A 27 18.37 0.78 -2.62
CA MET A 27 17.24 -0.09 -2.33
C MET A 27 15.86 0.57 -2.54
N LYS A 28 15.78 1.90 -2.50
CA LYS A 28 14.51 2.61 -2.72
C LYS A 28 14.12 2.72 -4.20
N ALA A 29 15.09 2.78 -5.10
CA ALA A 29 14.83 2.88 -6.55
C ALA A 29 14.43 1.53 -7.18
N THR A 30 15.02 0.43 -6.74
CA THR A 30 14.79 -0.91 -7.30
C THR A 30 13.37 -1.43 -7.08
N ASN A 31 12.71 -1.04 -5.96
CA ASN A 31 11.33 -1.42 -5.69
C ASN A 31 10.32 -0.67 -6.57
N LEU A 32 10.61 0.57 -6.96
CA LEU A 32 9.71 1.36 -7.80
C LEU A 32 9.63 0.82 -9.23
N GLU A 33 10.77 0.39 -9.79
CA GLU A 33 10.85 -0.21 -11.14
C GLU A 33 10.13 -1.57 -11.21
N VAL A 34 10.20 -2.36 -10.13
CA VAL A 34 9.49 -3.64 -10.05
C VAL A 34 7.98 -3.43 -10.10
N PHE A 35 7.45 -2.41 -9.41
CA PHE A 35 6.00 -2.14 -9.42
C PHE A 35 5.50 -1.55 -10.74
N ALA A 36 6.31 -0.81 -11.48
CA ALA A 36 5.94 -0.27 -12.79
C ALA A 36 5.55 -1.37 -13.79
N GLY A 37 6.20 -2.53 -13.74
CA GLY A 37 5.85 -3.68 -14.59
C GLY A 37 4.50 -4.31 -14.28
N TYR A 38 3.97 -4.16 -13.06
CA TYR A 38 2.67 -4.69 -12.64
C TYR A 38 1.53 -3.68 -12.72
N GLN A 39 1.83 -2.41 -13.06
CA GLN A 39 0.81 -1.34 -13.11
C GLN A 39 -0.39 -1.69 -14.00
N PRO A 40 -0.23 -2.19 -15.25
CA PRO A 40 -1.38 -2.54 -16.08
C PRO A 40 -2.26 -3.63 -15.48
N PHE A 41 -1.65 -4.57 -14.75
CA PHE A 41 -2.39 -5.64 -14.07
C PHE A 41 -3.23 -5.08 -12.90
N VAL A 42 -2.62 -4.27 -12.03
CA VAL A 42 -3.35 -3.71 -10.89
C VAL A 42 -4.38 -2.66 -11.30
N ASP A 43 -4.18 -1.97 -12.43
CA ASP A 43 -5.16 -1.01 -12.98
C ASP A 43 -6.40 -1.69 -13.55
N ALA A 44 -6.29 -2.95 -13.98
CA ALA A 44 -7.43 -3.74 -14.44
C ALA A 44 -8.34 -4.23 -13.30
N LEU A 45 -7.89 -4.12 -12.04
CA LEU A 45 -8.67 -4.55 -10.88
C LEU A 45 -9.80 -3.56 -10.57
N GLY A 46 -10.95 -4.09 -10.14
CA GLY A 46 -12.09 -3.30 -9.69
C GLY A 46 -11.88 -2.71 -8.31
N ASP A 47 -11.11 -3.37 -7.46
CA ASP A 47 -10.78 -2.93 -6.09
C ASP A 47 -9.56 -2.01 -6.11
N ALA A 48 -9.50 -1.06 -5.17
CA ALA A 48 -8.35 -0.18 -5.04
C ALA A 48 -7.15 -0.96 -4.47
N VAL A 49 -6.00 -0.81 -5.11
CA VAL A 49 -4.73 -1.37 -4.65
C VAL A 49 -3.79 -0.22 -4.32
N ILE A 50 -3.36 -0.19 -3.06
CA ILE A 50 -2.41 0.79 -2.56
C ILE A 50 -1.21 0.04 -1.98
N ILE A 51 0.00 0.43 -2.39
CA ILE A 51 1.23 -0.04 -1.77
C ILE A 51 1.91 1.14 -1.10
N CYS A 52 2.39 0.94 0.12
CA CYS A 52 3.26 1.90 0.80
C CYS A 52 4.56 1.23 1.27
N ASP A 53 5.60 2.02 1.47
CA ASP A 53 6.85 1.58 2.08
C ASP A 53 6.74 1.50 3.61
N CYS A 54 7.87 1.21 4.29
CA CYS A 54 7.93 1.09 5.74
C CYS A 54 7.66 2.40 6.49
N ASP A 55 7.78 3.53 5.82
CA ASP A 55 7.49 4.86 6.37
C ASP A 55 6.03 5.29 6.10
N GLY A 56 5.25 4.43 5.42
CA GLY A 56 3.86 4.71 5.06
C GLY A 56 3.72 5.66 3.87
N VAL A 57 4.77 5.83 3.08
CA VAL A 57 4.74 6.64 1.86
C VAL A 57 4.17 5.80 0.71
N ILE A 58 3.16 6.33 0.03
CA ILE A 58 2.47 5.65 -1.07
C ILE A 58 3.42 5.47 -2.25
N ARG A 59 3.55 4.23 -2.73
CA ARG A 59 4.43 3.81 -3.83
C ARG A 59 3.68 3.23 -5.01
N LEU A 60 2.43 2.80 -4.82
CA LEU A 60 1.54 2.38 -5.88
C LEU A 60 0.12 2.85 -5.56
N TRP A 61 -0.55 3.35 -6.60
CA TRP A 61 -1.90 3.86 -6.58
C TRP A 61 -2.56 3.48 -7.90
N ASN A 62 -3.49 2.52 -7.90
CA ASN A 62 -4.11 2.05 -9.12
C ASN A 62 -5.32 2.90 -9.56
N ALA A 63 -5.83 2.63 -10.75
CA ALA A 63 -6.98 3.34 -11.31
C ALA A 63 -8.25 3.25 -10.43
N ALA A 64 -8.44 2.14 -9.70
CA ALA A 64 -9.56 2.02 -8.77
C ALA A 64 -9.37 2.91 -7.52
N ALA A 65 -8.15 3.05 -7.02
CA ALA A 65 -7.84 3.95 -5.91
C ALA A 65 -8.12 5.42 -6.31
N GLU A 66 -7.78 5.82 -7.54
CA GLU A 66 -8.14 7.15 -8.06
C GLU A 66 -9.65 7.35 -8.07
N ARG A 67 -10.43 6.39 -8.60
CA ARG A 67 -11.90 6.48 -8.63
C ARG A 67 -12.52 6.55 -7.23
N PHE A 68 -11.98 5.79 -6.24
CA PHE A 68 -12.56 5.71 -4.91
C PHE A 68 -12.23 6.92 -4.04
N PHE A 69 -10.99 7.38 -4.09
CA PHE A 69 -10.50 8.45 -3.22
C PHE A 69 -10.45 9.83 -3.89
N GLY A 70 -10.52 9.89 -5.24
CA GLY A 70 -10.54 11.14 -6.00
C GLY A 70 -9.17 11.79 -6.19
N PHE A 71 -8.08 11.18 -5.72
CA PHE A 71 -6.71 11.64 -5.95
C PHE A 71 -6.12 10.93 -7.16
N THR A 72 -5.53 11.69 -8.08
CA THR A 72 -4.76 11.11 -9.18
C THR A 72 -3.49 10.44 -8.68
N PRO A 73 -2.89 9.50 -9.44
CA PRO A 73 -1.58 8.93 -9.08
C PRO A 73 -0.51 9.99 -8.85
N ALA A 74 -0.50 11.06 -9.64
CA ALA A 74 0.45 12.17 -9.49
C ALA A 74 0.30 12.92 -8.15
N GLU A 75 -0.90 12.98 -7.59
CA GLU A 75 -1.17 13.60 -6.30
C GLU A 75 -0.93 12.65 -5.12
N ALA A 76 -1.11 11.35 -5.33
CA ALA A 76 -1.02 10.36 -4.25
C ALA A 76 0.38 9.77 -4.06
N LEU A 77 1.11 9.52 -5.16
CA LEU A 77 2.45 8.93 -5.08
C LEU A 77 3.43 9.84 -4.35
N GLY A 78 4.16 9.27 -3.41
CA GLY A 78 5.09 10.00 -2.56
C GLY A 78 4.45 10.69 -1.34
N CYS A 79 3.13 10.73 -1.24
CA CYS A 79 2.43 11.22 -0.06
C CYS A 79 2.33 10.16 1.05
N SER A 80 2.13 10.62 2.29
CA SER A 80 1.78 9.75 3.41
C SER A 80 0.38 9.16 3.25
N LEU A 81 0.13 7.99 3.84
CA LEU A 81 -1.20 7.41 3.97
C LEU A 81 -2.21 8.34 4.69
N ASP A 82 -1.74 9.36 5.40
CA ASP A 82 -2.59 10.41 5.98
C ASP A 82 -3.49 11.10 4.95
N LEU A 83 -3.16 10.99 3.67
CA LEU A 83 -3.97 11.46 2.56
C LEU A 83 -5.42 10.96 2.62
N ILE A 84 -5.59 9.69 3.01
CA ILE A 84 -6.90 9.01 3.05
C ILE A 84 -7.35 8.64 4.46
N ILE A 85 -6.55 8.92 5.50
CA ILE A 85 -6.88 8.59 6.89
C ILE A 85 -7.48 9.82 7.56
N PRO A 86 -8.75 9.73 8.06
CA PRO A 86 -9.33 10.82 8.83
C PRO A 86 -8.47 11.15 10.04
N GLU A 87 -8.25 12.44 10.32
CA GLU A 87 -7.31 12.94 11.32
C GLU A 87 -7.46 12.27 12.69
N ARG A 88 -8.71 12.12 13.16
CA ARG A 88 -9.04 11.46 14.46
C ARG A 88 -8.57 10.00 14.57
N PHE A 89 -8.20 9.34 13.46
CA PHE A 89 -7.76 7.96 13.45
C PHE A 89 -6.26 7.80 13.16
N ARG A 90 -5.54 8.87 12.84
CA ARG A 90 -4.12 8.84 12.45
C ARG A 90 -3.23 8.26 13.53
N GLU A 91 -3.35 8.74 14.76
CA GLU A 91 -2.55 8.25 15.90
C GLU A 91 -2.68 6.73 16.07
N ARG A 92 -3.93 6.24 16.12
CA ARG A 92 -4.20 4.81 16.24
C ARG A 92 -3.68 4.00 15.05
N HIS A 93 -3.84 4.54 13.84
CA HIS A 93 -3.34 3.94 12.61
C HIS A 93 -1.82 3.78 12.66
N TRP A 94 -1.10 4.85 12.95
CA TRP A 94 0.36 4.83 12.97
C TRP A 94 0.92 3.95 14.09
N ALA A 95 0.30 3.89 15.24
CA ALA A 95 0.67 2.95 16.30
C ALA A 95 0.56 1.48 15.83
N GLY A 96 -0.53 1.14 15.10
CA GLY A 96 -0.72 -0.18 14.52
C GLY A 96 0.25 -0.47 13.37
N PHE A 97 0.47 0.49 12.48
CA PHE A 97 1.38 0.41 11.36
C PHE A 97 2.83 0.15 11.81
N THR A 98 3.35 0.98 12.73
CA THR A 98 4.70 0.83 13.28
C THR A 98 4.91 -0.55 13.92
N ARG A 99 3.92 -1.03 14.69
CA ARG A 99 3.98 -2.38 15.26
C ARG A 99 4.05 -3.45 14.19
N THR A 100 3.24 -3.34 13.14
CA THR A 100 3.21 -4.28 12.02
C THR A 100 4.55 -4.30 11.28
N MET A 101 5.13 -3.13 11.00
CA MET A 101 6.45 -3.03 10.35
C MET A 101 7.57 -3.64 11.22
N ALA A 102 7.54 -3.40 12.53
CA ALA A 102 8.55 -3.90 13.46
C ALA A 102 8.47 -5.41 13.69
N THR A 103 7.26 -5.98 13.73
CA THR A 103 7.06 -7.39 14.07
C THR A 103 6.94 -8.30 12.85
N GLY A 104 6.66 -7.76 11.67
CA GLY A 104 6.31 -8.55 10.48
C GLY A 104 5.03 -9.35 10.65
N GLN A 105 4.15 -8.96 11.57
CA GLN A 105 2.89 -9.65 11.84
C GLN A 105 1.71 -8.73 11.64
N THR A 106 0.71 -9.20 10.90
CA THR A 106 -0.59 -8.55 10.77
C THR A 106 -1.69 -9.58 10.94
N ARG A 107 -2.70 -9.26 11.73
CA ARG A 107 -3.93 -10.05 11.82
C ARG A 107 -4.92 -9.77 10.69
N TYR A 108 -4.68 -8.71 9.93
CA TYR A 108 -5.56 -8.28 8.82
C TYR A 108 -5.20 -8.94 7.48
N HIS A 109 -4.41 -9.99 7.50
CA HIS A 109 -4.09 -10.76 6.30
C HIS A 109 -5.31 -11.56 5.80
N HIS A 110 -6.10 -12.09 6.73
CA HIS A 110 -7.33 -12.83 6.45
C HIS A 110 -8.59 -12.11 6.93
N ASP A 111 -8.46 -11.29 7.98
CA ASP A 111 -9.59 -10.54 8.52
C ASP A 111 -9.80 -9.25 7.75
N VAL A 112 -11.04 -9.03 7.31
CA VAL A 112 -11.43 -7.79 6.63
C VAL A 112 -11.59 -6.69 7.68
N LEU A 113 -10.81 -5.63 7.54
CA LEU A 113 -10.93 -4.44 8.37
C LEU A 113 -11.88 -3.44 7.71
N ARG A 114 -12.92 -3.00 8.45
CA ARG A 114 -13.87 -1.97 8.01
C ARG A 114 -13.63 -0.69 8.77
N VAL A 115 -13.35 0.40 8.06
CA VAL A 115 -13.03 1.71 8.66
C VAL A 115 -13.52 2.84 7.76
N PRO A 116 -13.70 4.06 8.32
CA PRO A 116 -13.87 5.25 7.51
C PRO A 116 -12.56 5.68 6.86
N ALA A 117 -12.66 6.22 5.64
CA ALA A 117 -11.57 6.87 4.93
C ALA A 117 -12.02 8.25 4.41
N MET A 118 -11.07 9.07 3.98
CA MET A 118 -11.34 10.40 3.42
C MET A 118 -11.23 10.37 1.91
N HIS A 119 -12.21 10.98 1.24
CA HIS A 119 -12.14 11.32 -0.17
C HIS A 119 -11.57 12.73 -0.33
N LYS A 120 -11.00 13.04 -1.50
CA LYS A 120 -10.40 14.33 -1.84
C LYS A 120 -11.34 15.53 -1.62
N ASP A 121 -12.63 15.36 -1.84
CA ASP A 121 -13.64 16.41 -1.62
C ASP A 121 -14.06 16.58 -0.14
N GLY A 122 -13.44 15.86 0.77
CA GLY A 122 -13.71 15.93 2.21
C GLY A 122 -14.83 15.01 2.71
N ARG A 123 -15.53 14.29 1.83
CA ARG A 123 -16.54 13.31 2.27
C ARG A 123 -15.89 12.08 2.88
N THR A 124 -16.60 11.45 3.81
CA THR A 124 -16.19 10.18 4.42
C THR A 124 -16.67 9.02 3.57
N LEU A 125 -15.77 8.09 3.27
CA LEU A 125 -16.04 6.79 2.66
C LEU A 125 -16.09 5.71 3.75
N SER A 126 -16.86 4.65 3.53
CA SER A 126 -16.77 3.40 4.29
C SER A 126 -16.02 2.39 3.44
N ILE A 127 -14.85 1.97 3.90
CA ILE A 127 -14.00 1.04 3.16
C ILE A 127 -13.83 -0.28 3.92
N ALA A 128 -13.72 -1.37 3.16
CA ALA A 128 -13.31 -2.67 3.67
C ALA A 128 -12.02 -3.10 2.99
N PHE A 129 -11.03 -3.57 3.74
CA PHE A 129 -9.76 -3.95 3.14
C PHE A 129 -9.05 -5.09 3.90
N THR A 130 -8.15 -5.75 3.18
CA THR A 130 -7.17 -6.68 3.70
C THR A 130 -5.78 -6.14 3.47
N VAL A 131 -4.82 -6.62 4.26
CA VAL A 131 -3.43 -6.14 4.26
C VAL A 131 -2.48 -7.30 4.08
N GLY A 132 -1.56 -7.19 3.11
CA GLY A 132 -0.43 -8.07 2.93
C GLY A 132 0.89 -7.37 3.18
N LEU A 133 1.88 -8.08 3.75
CA LEU A 133 3.22 -7.56 3.93
C LEU A 133 4.09 -7.88 2.72
N LEU A 134 4.82 -6.89 2.24
CA LEU A 134 5.84 -7.06 1.23
C LEU A 134 7.15 -7.41 1.90
N LEU A 135 7.72 -8.53 1.50
CA LEU A 135 8.96 -9.04 2.08
C LEU A 135 10.09 -8.92 1.07
N GLY A 136 11.16 -8.29 1.47
CA GLY A 136 12.42 -8.24 0.73
C GLY A 136 13.31 -9.47 0.99
N ALA A 137 14.59 -9.34 0.63
CA ALA A 137 15.60 -10.33 0.93
C ALA A 137 15.65 -10.59 2.44
N GLN A 138 15.96 -11.86 2.83
CA GLN A 138 16.00 -12.28 4.23
C GLN A 138 14.69 -12.11 5.00
N ARG A 139 13.55 -12.01 4.30
CA ARG A 139 12.20 -11.84 4.86
C ARG A 139 12.01 -10.56 5.69
N THR A 140 12.81 -9.55 5.45
CA THR A 140 12.60 -8.23 6.06
C THR A 140 11.36 -7.57 5.44
N VAL A 141 10.52 -6.94 6.26
CA VAL A 141 9.37 -6.18 5.77
C VAL A 141 9.86 -4.93 5.03
N THR A 142 9.45 -4.77 3.79
CA THR A 142 9.83 -3.64 2.93
C THR A 142 8.67 -2.70 2.63
N GLY A 143 7.47 -3.11 3.00
CA GLY A 143 6.26 -2.33 2.79
C GLY A 143 5.00 -3.15 3.01
N LEU A 144 3.88 -2.58 2.60
CA LEU A 144 2.55 -3.13 2.81
C LEU A 144 1.72 -2.91 1.54
N VAL A 145 0.92 -3.91 1.17
CA VAL A 145 -0.13 -3.80 0.17
C VAL A 145 -1.49 -3.86 0.86
N ALA A 146 -2.38 -2.92 0.52
CA ALA A 146 -3.78 -2.94 0.89
C ALA A 146 -4.65 -3.14 -0.36
N VAL A 147 -5.58 -4.10 -0.29
CA VAL A 147 -6.64 -4.28 -1.30
C VAL A 147 -7.93 -3.79 -0.66
N ILE A 148 -8.52 -2.75 -1.24
CA ILE A 148 -9.57 -1.94 -0.62
C ILE A 148 -10.80 -1.94 -1.51
N ARG A 149 -11.95 -2.22 -0.90
CA ARG A 149 -13.28 -2.12 -1.51
C ARG A 149 -14.04 -0.94 -0.95
N ASP A 150 -14.69 -0.18 -1.81
CA ASP A 150 -15.65 0.85 -1.39
C ASP A 150 -16.97 0.18 -0.98
N GLU A 151 -17.28 0.22 0.30
CA GLU A 151 -18.55 -0.27 0.87
C GLU A 151 -19.50 0.88 1.25
N THR A 152 -19.25 2.11 0.81
CA THR A 152 -20.02 3.29 1.22
C THR A 152 -21.52 3.12 0.94
N LYS A 153 -21.87 2.63 -0.24
CA LYS A 153 -23.27 2.37 -0.60
C LYS A 153 -23.87 1.25 0.23
N HIS A 154 -23.17 0.14 0.34
CA HIS A 154 -23.63 -1.02 1.12
C HIS A 154 -23.83 -0.67 2.60
N TYR A 155 -22.90 0.07 3.18
CA TYR A 155 -23.01 0.54 4.56
C TYR A 155 -24.21 1.46 4.78
N ALA A 156 -24.49 2.35 3.82
CA ALA A 156 -25.67 3.24 3.88
C ALA A 156 -26.97 2.45 3.82
N GLU A 157 -27.07 1.47 2.91
CA GLU A 157 -28.24 0.59 2.77
C GLU A 157 -28.46 -0.25 4.02
N GLU A 158 -27.41 -0.84 4.58
CA GLU A 158 -27.48 -1.63 5.81
C GLU A 158 -27.95 -0.78 7.02
N ARG A 159 -27.43 0.44 7.14
CA ARG A 159 -27.83 1.37 8.18
C ARG A 159 -29.31 1.75 8.06
N ASP A 160 -29.79 2.00 6.85
CA ASP A 160 -31.20 2.32 6.59
C ASP A 160 -32.12 1.14 6.91
N LEU A 161 -31.73 -0.07 6.56
CA LEU A 161 -32.49 -1.29 6.89
C LEU A 161 -32.57 -1.49 8.41
N ARG A 162 -31.47 -1.33 9.13
CA ARG A 162 -31.45 -1.42 10.60
C ARG A 162 -32.37 -0.38 11.25
N LYS A 163 -32.38 0.83 10.73
CA LYS A 163 -33.27 1.90 11.23
C LYS A 163 -34.73 1.54 11.02
N ARG A 164 -35.10 1.08 9.83
CA ARG A 164 -36.48 0.65 9.53
C ARG A 164 -36.92 -0.53 10.41
N LEU A 165 -36.03 -1.48 10.64
CA LEU A 165 -36.30 -2.62 11.52
C LEU A 165 -36.60 -2.14 12.95
N ALA A 166 -35.75 -1.29 13.52
CA ALA A 166 -35.97 -0.73 14.87
C ALA A 166 -37.30 0.07 14.98
N GLU A 167 -37.68 0.81 13.93
CA GLU A 167 -38.96 1.52 13.89
C GLU A 167 -40.17 0.58 13.84
N LEU A 168 -40.04 -0.57 13.17
CA LEU A 168 -41.10 -1.59 13.13
C LEU A 168 -41.23 -2.34 14.46
N GLU A 169 -40.10 -2.71 15.07
CA GLU A 169 -40.09 -3.33 16.42
C GLU A 169 -40.72 -2.42 17.44
N TRP A 170 -40.40 -1.12 17.45
CA TRP A 170 -41.02 -0.13 18.31
C TRP A 170 -42.55 -0.02 18.12
N LYS A 171 -43.02 -0.06 16.86
CA LYS A 171 -44.48 0.02 16.55
C LYS A 171 -45.26 -1.22 16.94
N HIS A 172 -44.63 -2.38 17.00
CA HIS A 172 -45.27 -3.65 17.28
C HIS A 172 -45.08 -4.13 18.73
N GLY A 173 -44.39 -3.33 19.57
CA GLY A 173 -44.25 -3.58 21.00
C GLY A 173 -43.42 -4.81 21.37
N VAL A 174 -42.48 -5.18 20.50
CA VAL A 174 -41.50 -6.24 20.72
C VAL A 174 -40.22 -5.66 21.27
#